data_d56c826c5e64f56c4c258a7e0be794dd
#
_entry.id   d56c826c5e64f56c4c258a7e0be794dd
#
_cell.length_a   1.000
_cell.length_b   1.000
_cell.length_c   1.000
_cell.angle_alpha   90.00
_cell.angle_beta   90.00
_cell.angle_gamma   90.00
#
_symmetry.space_group_name_H-M   'P 1'
#
loop_
_entity.id
_entity.type
_entity.pdbx_description
1 polymer ?
#
loop_
_entity_poly.entity_id
_entity_poly.type
_entity_poly.pdbx_seq_one_letter_code
_entity_poly.pdbx_strand_id
1 'polypeptide(L)'
;DIDSLSKYVSQELIAEVVKLREIKSDVEIEDMEKAANTAYFMHTTAMKMCKPGVIEQEIAGAVEGIAISNGYGVSFPVILSVDGQTLHNHNHNNVLQEGRMVVCDAGAETKNYYASDFTRTIPVGGKFNSRQSDIYNIVLKANMEVINNTRPFNRYFDMHVLACRTIIEGLNAVGLMKGNVDDALAAGAHYLFMPHGLGHALGMDVHDMEGLGENNVGYDAETPRATKEGFRGLRCGKVLKPGMVVTDEPGIYFIPTLIDIWKAEGKHKEFINYDKVETYKDFGGIRIEDDLLVTNDGVRVLGRPIPKTVAEVEACCAEGREWMRIPGVI
;
A
#
# COMPACT_ATOMS: atom_id res chain seq x y z
N ASP A 1 -22.77 -28.00 3.22
CA ASP A 1 -23.46 -26.70 3.21
C ASP A 1 -22.71 -25.78 4.21
N ILE A 2 -22.14 -24.67 3.73
CA ILE A 2 -21.35 -23.73 4.55
C ILE A 2 -22.19 -23.18 5.69
N ASP A 3 -23.47 -22.91 5.47
CA ASP A 3 -24.38 -22.44 6.52
C ASP A 3 -24.52 -23.43 7.68
N SER A 4 -24.37 -24.74 7.39
CA SER A 4 -24.42 -25.74 8.45
C SER A 4 -23.19 -25.76 9.36
N LEU A 5 -22.07 -25.14 8.92
CA LEU A 5 -20.83 -25.05 9.68
C LEU A 5 -20.82 -23.83 10.62
N SER A 6 -21.65 -22.83 10.38
CA SER A 6 -21.71 -21.59 11.19
C SER A 6 -21.97 -21.88 12.69
N LYS A 7 -22.71 -22.93 13.00
CA LYS A 7 -22.98 -23.39 14.39
C LYS A 7 -21.75 -23.89 15.15
N TYR A 8 -20.64 -24.16 14.44
CA TYR A 8 -19.37 -24.60 15.07
C TYR A 8 -18.38 -23.44 15.22
N VAL A 9 -18.72 -22.23 14.76
CA VAL A 9 -17.87 -21.05 14.91
C VAL A 9 -18.01 -20.54 16.35
N SER A 10 -16.90 -20.50 17.09
CA SER A 10 -16.86 -19.88 18.42
C SER A 10 -16.38 -18.45 18.30
N GLN A 11 -17.27 -17.50 18.52
CA GLN A 11 -16.94 -16.06 18.53
C GLN A 11 -16.00 -15.74 19.71
N GLU A 12 -16.14 -16.43 20.84
CA GLU A 12 -15.27 -16.28 22.00
C GLU A 12 -13.82 -16.68 21.66
N LEU A 13 -13.64 -17.82 20.96
CA LEU A 13 -12.32 -18.27 20.52
C LEU A 13 -11.69 -17.29 19.53
N ILE A 14 -12.47 -16.80 18.57
CA ILE A 14 -12.00 -15.78 17.63
C ILE A 14 -11.53 -14.52 18.37
N ALA A 15 -12.33 -14.01 19.30
CA ALA A 15 -11.98 -12.83 20.09
C ALA A 15 -10.68 -13.01 20.89
N GLU A 16 -10.49 -14.18 21.52
CA GLU A 16 -9.26 -14.47 22.29
C GLU A 16 -8.03 -14.63 21.37
N VAL A 17 -8.17 -15.24 20.18
CA VAL A 17 -7.09 -15.34 19.20
C VAL A 17 -6.70 -13.94 18.70
N VAL A 18 -7.68 -13.11 18.35
CA VAL A 18 -7.41 -11.72 17.91
C VAL A 18 -6.70 -10.94 19.00
N LYS A 19 -7.18 -11.01 20.24
CA LYS A 19 -6.57 -10.33 21.39
C LYS A 19 -5.14 -10.78 21.66
N LEU A 20 -4.85 -12.08 21.46
CA LEU A 20 -3.50 -12.64 21.64
C LEU A 20 -2.53 -12.16 20.58
N ARG A 21 -2.96 -12.09 19.31
CA ARG A 21 -2.09 -11.82 18.16
C ARG A 21 -2.02 -10.34 17.75
N GLU A 22 -3.01 -9.50 18.14
CA GLU A 22 -3.02 -8.10 17.71
C GLU A 22 -1.86 -7.29 18.28
N ILE A 23 -1.40 -7.62 19.49
CA ILE A 23 -0.27 -6.97 20.17
C ILE A 23 0.96 -7.86 20.04
N LYS A 24 1.92 -7.43 19.26
CA LYS A 24 3.16 -8.16 19.02
C LYS A 24 4.12 -7.98 20.19
N SER A 25 4.70 -9.10 20.65
CA SER A 25 5.82 -9.11 21.59
C SER A 25 7.12 -8.62 20.92
N ASP A 26 8.13 -8.30 21.71
CA ASP A 26 9.42 -7.85 21.20
C ASP A 26 10.07 -8.89 20.25
N VAL A 27 9.92 -10.19 20.52
CA VAL A 27 10.45 -11.27 19.68
C VAL A 27 9.73 -11.33 18.32
N GLU A 28 8.42 -11.12 18.32
CA GLU A 28 7.64 -11.05 17.08
C GLU A 28 8.01 -9.82 16.26
N ILE A 29 8.19 -8.67 16.93
CA ILE A 29 8.65 -7.43 16.28
C ILE A 29 10.05 -7.61 15.67
N GLU A 30 10.99 -8.26 16.38
CA GLU A 30 12.33 -8.58 15.83
C GLU A 30 12.25 -9.44 14.56
N ASP A 31 11.30 -10.35 14.49
CA ASP A 31 11.09 -11.18 13.29
C ASP A 31 10.49 -10.37 12.13
N MET A 32 9.50 -9.51 12.42
CA MET A 32 8.94 -8.60 11.41
C MET A 32 10.01 -7.61 10.89
N GLU A 33 10.93 -7.16 11.75
CA GLU A 33 12.09 -6.35 11.32
C GLU A 33 12.99 -7.09 10.30
N LYS A 34 13.19 -8.39 10.46
CA LYS A 34 13.96 -9.21 9.50
C LYS A 34 13.23 -9.29 8.15
N ALA A 35 11.89 -9.49 8.17
CA ALA A 35 11.08 -9.49 6.98
C ALA A 35 11.15 -8.13 6.25
N ALA A 36 10.99 -7.03 6.99
CA ALA A 36 11.09 -5.66 6.47
C ALA A 36 12.50 -5.34 5.92
N ASN A 37 13.56 -5.82 6.59
CA ASN A 37 14.93 -5.69 6.09
C ASN A 37 15.17 -6.48 4.80
N THR A 38 14.51 -7.61 4.61
CA THR A 38 14.56 -8.37 3.35
C THR A 38 13.82 -7.58 2.25
N ALA A 39 12.65 -7.00 2.56
CA ALA A 39 11.89 -6.16 1.63
C ALA A 39 12.70 -4.92 1.17
N TYR A 40 13.56 -4.34 2.01
CA TYR A 40 14.49 -3.29 1.59
C TYR A 40 15.35 -3.74 0.38
N PHE A 41 15.91 -4.93 0.40
CA PHE A 41 16.71 -5.45 -0.72
C PHE A 41 15.83 -5.78 -1.93
N MET A 42 14.60 -6.26 -1.72
CA MET A 42 13.65 -6.53 -2.79
C MET A 42 13.35 -5.24 -3.57
N HIS A 43 12.94 -4.17 -2.89
CA HIS A 43 12.56 -2.89 -3.49
C HIS A 43 13.75 -2.14 -4.10
N THR A 44 14.89 -2.09 -3.43
CA THR A 44 16.10 -1.43 -4.00
C THR A 44 16.61 -2.17 -5.24
N THR A 45 16.45 -3.50 -5.30
CA THR A 45 16.74 -4.29 -6.49
C THR A 45 15.77 -3.97 -7.63
N ALA A 46 14.46 -3.93 -7.34
CA ALA A 46 13.46 -3.51 -8.33
C ALA A 46 13.77 -2.12 -8.91
N MET A 47 14.14 -1.14 -8.07
CA MET A 47 14.54 0.20 -8.50
C MET A 47 15.74 0.16 -9.46
N LYS A 48 16.79 -0.60 -9.14
CA LYS A 48 18.01 -0.71 -9.95
C LYS A 48 17.76 -1.41 -11.28
N MET A 49 16.79 -2.33 -11.33
CA MET A 49 16.42 -3.08 -12.54
C MET A 49 15.43 -2.35 -13.45
N CYS A 50 14.69 -1.36 -12.95
CA CYS A 50 13.60 -0.70 -13.67
C CYS A 50 14.13 0.17 -14.82
N LYS A 51 14.51 -0.49 -15.93
CA LYS A 51 15.09 0.12 -17.14
C LYS A 51 14.25 -0.20 -18.37
N PRO A 52 14.24 0.67 -19.39
CA PRO A 52 13.58 0.37 -20.67
C PRO A 52 14.10 -0.96 -21.27
N GLY A 53 13.19 -1.76 -21.81
CA GLY A 53 13.50 -3.05 -22.44
C GLY A 53 13.56 -4.25 -21.48
N VAL A 54 13.54 -4.06 -20.17
CA VAL A 54 13.40 -5.13 -19.17
C VAL A 54 11.96 -5.62 -19.15
N ILE A 55 11.75 -6.90 -18.98
CA ILE A 55 10.41 -7.49 -18.80
C ILE A 55 10.05 -7.49 -17.31
N GLU A 56 8.82 -7.17 -16.95
CA GLU A 56 8.34 -7.17 -15.56
C GLU A 56 8.71 -8.48 -14.83
N GLN A 57 8.60 -9.62 -15.51
CA GLN A 57 8.90 -10.94 -14.97
C GLN A 57 10.37 -11.09 -14.53
N GLU A 58 11.32 -10.40 -15.17
CA GLU A 58 12.72 -10.42 -14.76
C GLU A 58 12.91 -9.74 -13.39
N ILE A 59 12.17 -8.65 -13.16
CA ILE A 59 12.20 -7.93 -11.88
C ILE A 59 11.47 -8.73 -10.81
N ALA A 60 10.27 -9.25 -11.11
CA ALA A 60 9.50 -10.07 -10.18
C ALA A 60 10.30 -11.29 -9.72
N GLY A 61 10.94 -12.03 -10.64
CA GLY A 61 11.77 -13.18 -10.32
C GLY A 61 12.99 -12.83 -9.46
N ALA A 62 13.62 -11.66 -9.69
CA ALA A 62 14.72 -11.18 -8.85
C ALA A 62 14.25 -10.83 -7.43
N VAL A 63 13.11 -10.17 -7.31
CA VAL A 63 12.48 -9.79 -6.04
C VAL A 63 12.10 -11.04 -5.24
N GLU A 64 11.44 -12.02 -5.86
CA GLU A 64 11.10 -13.31 -5.23
C GLU A 64 12.37 -14.08 -4.82
N GLY A 65 13.40 -14.10 -5.68
CA GLY A 65 14.67 -14.75 -5.39
C GLY A 65 15.35 -14.19 -4.13
N ILE A 66 15.24 -12.87 -3.87
CA ILE A 66 15.75 -12.25 -2.65
C ILE A 66 14.95 -12.72 -1.43
N ALA A 67 13.62 -12.75 -1.51
CA ALA A 67 12.77 -13.23 -0.42
C ALA A 67 13.09 -14.69 -0.06
N ILE A 68 13.21 -15.58 -1.06
CA ILE A 68 13.53 -17.00 -0.87
C ILE A 68 14.93 -17.19 -0.26
N SER A 69 15.91 -16.40 -0.71
CA SER A 69 17.31 -16.56 -0.23
C SER A 69 17.54 -16.01 1.18
N ASN A 70 16.68 -15.11 1.68
CA ASN A 70 16.86 -14.46 2.98
C ASN A 70 15.80 -14.85 4.03
N GLY A 71 14.76 -15.58 3.65
CA GLY A 71 13.65 -15.93 4.53
C GLY A 71 13.05 -17.28 4.20
N TYR A 72 11.71 -17.31 4.21
CA TYR A 72 10.92 -18.47 3.80
C TYR A 72 10.38 -18.32 2.38
N GLY A 73 10.20 -17.08 1.94
CA GLY A 73 9.69 -16.71 0.62
C GLY A 73 9.07 -15.32 0.64
N VAL A 74 8.21 -15.08 -0.34
CA VAL A 74 7.37 -13.88 -0.37
C VAL A 74 6.19 -14.02 0.59
N SER A 75 5.78 -12.94 1.23
CA SER A 75 4.59 -12.90 2.10
C SER A 75 3.29 -13.02 1.31
N PHE A 76 3.31 -12.65 0.03
CA PHE A 76 2.23 -12.79 -0.95
C PHE A 76 2.81 -12.79 -2.36
N PRO A 77 2.07 -13.27 -3.38
CA PRO A 77 2.53 -13.21 -4.77
C PRO A 77 2.83 -11.78 -5.19
N VAL A 78 4.05 -11.54 -5.71
CA VAL A 78 4.52 -10.20 -6.08
C VAL A 78 3.53 -9.52 -7.03
N ILE A 79 3.16 -8.29 -6.71
CA ILE A 79 2.41 -7.39 -7.59
C ILE A 79 3.42 -6.42 -8.19
N LEU A 80 3.67 -6.53 -9.49
CA LEU A 80 4.65 -5.69 -10.18
C LEU A 80 4.15 -5.41 -11.60
N SER A 81 3.79 -4.17 -11.88
CA SER A 81 3.26 -3.82 -13.19
C SER A 81 3.39 -2.34 -13.55
N VAL A 82 3.58 -2.06 -14.86
CA VAL A 82 3.40 -0.73 -15.45
C VAL A 82 1.92 -0.30 -15.46
N ASP A 83 1.01 -1.26 -15.36
CA ASP A 83 -0.44 -1.03 -15.27
C ASP A 83 -0.86 -0.86 -13.81
N GLY A 84 -0.21 0.07 -13.11
CA GLY A 84 -0.39 0.33 -11.67
C GLY A 84 -1.82 0.68 -11.25
N GLN A 85 -2.72 1.01 -12.20
CA GLN A 85 -4.15 1.17 -11.95
C GLN A 85 -4.89 -0.17 -11.75
N THR A 86 -4.24 -1.30 -12.06
CA THR A 86 -4.72 -2.65 -11.75
C THR A 86 -4.12 -3.06 -10.41
N LEU A 87 -4.88 -2.92 -9.33
CA LEU A 87 -4.39 -2.95 -7.95
C LEU A 87 -3.68 -4.26 -7.56
N HIS A 88 -4.14 -5.41 -8.07
CA HIS A 88 -3.57 -6.73 -7.80
C HIS A 88 -3.20 -7.42 -9.11
N ASN A 89 -2.26 -6.85 -9.86
CA ASN A 89 -1.83 -7.42 -11.14
C ASN A 89 -0.69 -8.43 -10.93
N HIS A 90 -0.99 -9.71 -11.14
CA HIS A 90 -0.02 -10.81 -11.10
C HIS A 90 0.49 -11.23 -12.49
N ASN A 91 0.16 -10.47 -13.53
CA ASN A 91 0.71 -10.69 -14.87
C ASN A 91 1.94 -9.78 -15.05
N HIS A 92 3.07 -10.38 -15.38
CA HIS A 92 4.37 -9.71 -15.50
C HIS A 92 4.93 -9.76 -16.93
N ASN A 93 4.08 -9.72 -17.93
CA ASN A 93 4.48 -9.90 -19.33
C ASN A 93 4.86 -8.59 -20.05
N ASN A 94 4.66 -7.43 -19.43
CA ASN A 94 4.94 -6.16 -20.09
C ASN A 94 6.45 -5.92 -20.22
N VAL A 95 6.86 -5.35 -21.34
CA VAL A 95 8.20 -4.80 -21.56
C VAL A 95 8.20 -3.36 -21.09
N LEU A 96 9.10 -3.01 -20.20
CA LEU A 96 9.22 -1.67 -19.64
C LEU A 96 9.59 -0.64 -20.72
N GLN A 97 8.86 0.45 -20.75
CA GLN A 97 9.05 1.54 -21.70
C GLN A 97 9.42 2.84 -20.98
N GLU A 98 10.30 3.62 -21.60
CA GLU A 98 10.69 4.96 -21.11
C GLU A 98 9.44 5.83 -20.86
N GLY A 99 9.44 6.55 -19.75
CA GLY A 99 8.34 7.44 -19.39
C GLY A 99 7.14 6.76 -18.72
N ARG A 100 7.14 5.43 -18.55
CA ARG A 100 6.17 4.70 -17.71
C ARG A 100 6.66 4.62 -16.27
N MET A 101 5.80 4.15 -15.38
CA MET A 101 6.13 3.81 -14.00
C MET A 101 5.75 2.36 -13.73
N VAL A 102 6.42 1.74 -12.78
CA VAL A 102 6.09 0.41 -12.26
C VAL A 102 5.65 0.55 -10.81
N VAL A 103 4.48 0.06 -10.47
CA VAL A 103 4.11 -0.22 -9.08
C VAL A 103 4.73 -1.58 -8.73
N CYS A 104 5.56 -1.61 -7.70
CA CYS A 104 6.12 -2.82 -7.12
C CYS A 104 5.61 -2.93 -5.68
N ASP A 105 4.78 -3.92 -5.43
CA ASP A 105 4.18 -4.24 -4.15
C ASP A 105 4.59 -5.67 -3.80
N ALA A 106 5.44 -5.78 -2.79
CA ALA A 106 6.12 -7.02 -2.45
C ALA A 106 6.63 -7.00 -1.01
N GLY A 107 6.50 -8.13 -0.36
CA GLY A 107 7.03 -8.36 0.97
C GLY A 107 7.67 -9.73 1.11
N ALA A 108 8.43 -9.92 2.18
CA ALA A 108 9.08 -11.19 2.53
C ALA A 108 8.42 -11.80 3.75
N GLU A 109 8.52 -13.11 3.85
CA GLU A 109 8.14 -13.90 5.01
C GLU A 109 9.38 -14.49 5.68
N THR A 110 9.44 -14.46 7.01
CA THR A 110 10.50 -15.11 7.77
C THR A 110 10.24 -16.60 7.94
N LYS A 111 11.27 -17.34 8.42
CA LYS A 111 11.12 -18.77 8.77
C LYS A 111 10.13 -19.03 9.91
N ASN A 112 9.77 -18.01 10.66
CA ASN A 112 8.76 -18.07 11.72
C ASN A 112 7.39 -17.54 11.24
N TYR A 113 7.24 -17.34 9.91
CA TYR A 113 6.01 -16.93 9.23
C TYR A 113 5.56 -15.49 9.52
N TYR A 114 6.46 -14.60 9.94
CA TYR A 114 6.15 -13.18 10.05
C TYR A 114 6.36 -12.46 8.72
N ALA A 115 5.34 -11.72 8.30
CA ALA A 115 5.27 -11.05 7.02
C ALA A 115 5.77 -9.60 7.09
N SER A 116 6.17 -9.07 5.93
CA SER A 116 6.28 -7.64 5.63
C SER A 116 5.47 -7.31 4.39
N ASP A 117 5.10 -6.03 4.25
CA ASP A 117 4.29 -5.50 3.15
C ASP A 117 4.74 -4.09 2.78
N PHE A 118 5.30 -3.92 1.60
CA PHE A 118 5.79 -2.62 1.13
C PHE A 118 5.43 -2.40 -0.33
N THR A 119 5.03 -1.19 -0.65
CA THR A 119 4.88 -0.76 -2.04
C THR A 119 5.77 0.43 -2.35
N ARG A 120 6.41 0.41 -3.52
CA ARG A 120 7.08 1.56 -4.14
C ARG A 120 6.67 1.68 -5.60
N THR A 121 6.50 2.91 -6.04
CA THR A 121 6.31 3.22 -7.47
C THR A 121 7.61 3.77 -8.05
N ILE A 122 8.07 3.18 -9.15
CA ILE A 122 9.41 3.34 -9.69
C ILE A 122 9.31 3.87 -11.13
N PRO A 123 10.02 4.95 -11.50
CA PRO A 123 10.03 5.44 -12.87
C PRO A 123 10.90 4.56 -13.77
N VAL A 124 10.37 4.12 -14.91
CA VAL A 124 11.14 3.40 -15.91
C VAL A 124 12.17 4.34 -16.54
N GLY A 125 13.44 3.94 -16.50
CA GLY A 125 14.55 4.79 -16.92
C GLY A 125 15.14 5.65 -15.79
N GLY A 126 14.55 5.62 -14.58
CA GLY A 126 15.11 6.18 -13.36
C GLY A 126 14.81 7.66 -13.12
N LYS A 127 13.90 8.27 -13.88
CA LYS A 127 13.48 9.66 -13.69
C LYS A 127 11.98 9.82 -13.81
N PHE A 128 11.36 10.47 -12.84
CA PHE A 128 9.97 10.91 -12.95
C PHE A 128 9.86 12.14 -13.84
N ASN A 129 8.86 12.18 -14.70
CA ASN A 129 8.47 13.43 -15.35
C ASN A 129 7.66 14.32 -14.39
N SER A 130 7.40 15.59 -14.78
CA SER A 130 6.70 16.55 -13.92
C SER A 130 5.31 16.05 -13.49
N ARG A 131 4.54 15.50 -14.44
CA ARG A 131 3.19 14.96 -14.19
C ARG A 131 3.22 13.79 -13.19
N GLN A 132 4.23 12.92 -13.30
CA GLN A 132 4.43 11.80 -12.37
C GLN A 132 4.87 12.30 -10.99
N SER A 133 5.82 13.24 -10.93
CA SER A 133 6.30 13.82 -9.68
C SER A 133 5.19 14.56 -8.93
N ASP A 134 4.28 15.27 -9.62
CA ASP A 134 3.16 15.94 -8.99
C ASP A 134 2.26 14.96 -8.25
N ILE A 135 1.82 13.88 -8.90
CA ILE A 135 0.96 12.85 -8.28
C ILE A 135 1.72 12.05 -7.23
N TYR A 136 2.99 11.70 -7.49
CA TYR A 136 3.84 10.99 -6.55
C TYR A 136 3.98 11.74 -5.22
N ASN A 137 4.23 13.03 -5.28
CA ASN A 137 4.37 13.88 -4.09
C ASN A 137 3.06 14.01 -3.30
N ILE A 138 1.89 13.91 -3.95
CA ILE A 138 0.60 13.87 -3.24
C ILE A 138 0.49 12.59 -2.42
N VAL A 139 0.79 11.43 -3.02
CA VAL A 139 0.77 10.13 -2.34
C VAL A 139 1.81 10.09 -1.22
N LEU A 140 3.03 10.56 -1.48
CA LEU A 140 4.09 10.64 -0.47
C LEU A 140 3.66 11.53 0.70
N LYS A 141 3.04 12.68 0.43
CA LYS A 141 2.51 13.55 1.49
C LYS A 141 1.45 12.82 2.32
N ALA A 142 0.53 12.08 1.69
CA ALA A 142 -0.49 11.33 2.41
C ALA A 142 0.12 10.28 3.34
N ASN A 143 1.10 9.47 2.85
CA ASN A 143 1.85 8.52 3.67
C ASN A 143 2.57 9.20 4.84
N MET A 144 3.28 10.28 4.59
CA MET A 144 4.02 11.01 5.64
C MET A 144 3.10 11.69 6.66
N GLU A 145 1.94 12.21 6.24
CA GLU A 145 0.93 12.75 7.17
C GLU A 145 0.39 11.68 8.11
N VAL A 146 0.14 10.47 7.60
CA VAL A 146 -0.29 9.33 8.44
C VAL A 146 0.80 8.98 9.45
N ILE A 147 2.04 8.77 9.02
CA ILE A 147 3.17 8.44 9.91
C ILE A 147 3.35 9.51 10.99
N ASN A 148 3.32 10.79 10.60
CA ASN A 148 3.58 11.90 11.51
C ASN A 148 2.44 12.16 12.51
N ASN A 149 1.20 11.78 12.19
CA ASN A 149 0.02 12.06 13.00
C ASN A 149 -0.55 10.84 13.73
N THR A 150 -0.16 9.63 13.37
CA THR A 150 -0.60 8.42 14.07
C THR A 150 -0.03 8.41 15.49
N ARG A 151 -0.92 8.21 16.46
CA ARG A 151 -0.56 8.09 17.89
C ARG A 151 -1.29 6.89 18.49
N PRO A 152 -0.77 6.28 19.54
CA PRO A 152 -1.53 5.27 20.27
C PRO A 152 -2.85 5.89 20.74
N PHE A 153 -3.87 5.06 20.73
CA PHE A 153 -5.27 5.40 21.05
C PHE A 153 -6.00 6.28 20.02
N ASN A 154 -5.37 6.64 18.88
CA ASN A 154 -6.12 7.11 17.72
C ASN A 154 -6.87 5.94 17.08
N ARG A 155 -8.03 6.20 16.47
CA ARG A 155 -8.66 5.24 15.58
C ARG A 155 -7.91 5.23 14.25
N TYR A 156 -7.61 4.07 13.72
CA TYR A 156 -6.96 3.99 12.41
C TYR A 156 -7.88 4.53 11.28
N PHE A 157 -9.20 4.47 11.51
CA PHE A 157 -10.18 5.14 10.65
C PHE A 157 -9.90 6.65 10.49
N ASP A 158 -9.50 7.35 11.55
CA ASP A 158 -9.20 8.79 11.47
C ASP A 158 -7.94 9.06 10.62
N MET A 159 -6.98 8.12 10.61
CA MET A 159 -5.81 8.19 9.76
C MET A 159 -6.17 7.94 8.28
N HIS A 160 -7.10 7.05 8.00
CA HIS A 160 -7.66 6.89 6.66
C HIS A 160 -8.34 8.18 6.17
N VAL A 161 -9.14 8.82 7.02
CA VAL A 161 -9.77 10.11 6.70
C VAL A 161 -8.72 11.19 6.43
N LEU A 162 -7.62 11.23 7.21
CA LEU A 162 -6.51 12.16 7.01
C LEU A 162 -5.82 11.94 5.66
N ALA A 163 -5.52 10.70 5.29
CA ALA A 163 -4.93 10.35 3.99
C ALA A 163 -5.84 10.78 2.83
N CYS A 164 -7.15 10.44 2.91
CA CYS A 164 -8.12 10.84 1.89
C CYS A 164 -8.22 12.37 1.74
N ARG A 165 -8.23 13.11 2.85
CA ARG A 165 -8.21 14.58 2.86
C ARG A 165 -6.97 15.11 2.15
N THR A 166 -5.78 14.61 2.49
CA THR A 166 -4.50 15.03 1.89
C THR A 166 -4.47 14.77 0.40
N ILE A 167 -5.04 13.63 -0.04
CA ILE A 167 -5.19 13.30 -1.47
C ILE A 167 -6.12 14.32 -2.16
N ILE A 168 -7.28 14.64 -1.59
CA ILE A 168 -8.22 15.62 -2.17
C ILE A 168 -7.55 17.00 -2.29
N GLU A 169 -6.87 17.48 -1.24
CA GLU A 169 -6.14 18.74 -1.25
C GLU A 169 -5.09 18.78 -2.37
N GLY A 170 -4.30 17.71 -2.50
CA GLY A 170 -3.30 17.59 -3.55
C GLY A 170 -3.90 17.55 -4.95
N LEU A 171 -4.97 16.77 -5.15
CA LEU A 171 -5.67 16.69 -6.44
C LEU A 171 -6.38 18.02 -6.81
N ASN A 172 -6.87 18.79 -5.82
CA ASN A 172 -7.37 20.14 -6.03
C ASN A 172 -6.23 21.07 -6.51
N ALA A 173 -5.07 21.01 -5.85
CA ALA A 173 -3.92 21.86 -6.22
C ALA A 173 -3.44 21.63 -7.65
N VAL A 174 -3.49 20.38 -8.12
CA VAL A 174 -3.16 20.04 -9.51
C VAL A 174 -4.38 20.10 -10.45
N GLY A 175 -5.55 20.54 -9.98
CA GLY A 175 -6.77 20.79 -10.75
C GLY A 175 -7.48 19.54 -11.29
N LEU A 176 -7.21 18.34 -10.74
CA LEU A 176 -7.93 17.09 -11.02
C LEU A 176 -9.23 17.01 -10.24
N MET A 177 -9.23 17.58 -9.04
CA MET A 177 -10.43 17.83 -8.25
C MET A 177 -10.67 19.32 -8.08
N LYS A 178 -11.79 19.71 -7.50
CA LYS A 178 -12.23 21.10 -7.31
C LYS A 178 -13.23 21.20 -6.15
N GLY A 179 -13.57 22.42 -5.75
CA GLY A 179 -14.57 22.66 -4.71
C GLY A 179 -14.03 22.53 -3.29
N ASN A 180 -14.95 22.45 -2.33
CA ASN A 180 -14.60 22.36 -0.93
C ASN A 180 -14.09 20.95 -0.58
N VAL A 181 -12.97 20.87 0.15
CA VAL A 181 -12.32 19.60 0.53
C VAL A 181 -13.18 18.77 1.49
N ASP A 182 -13.81 19.43 2.48
CA ASP A 182 -14.65 18.73 3.46
C ASP A 182 -15.90 18.14 2.82
N ASP A 183 -16.52 18.88 1.90
CA ASP A 183 -17.70 18.43 1.16
C ASP A 183 -17.34 17.27 0.22
N ALA A 184 -16.22 17.35 -0.49
CA ALA A 184 -15.72 16.29 -1.37
C ALA A 184 -15.39 15.01 -0.59
N LEU A 185 -14.73 15.15 0.57
CA LEU A 185 -14.44 14.05 1.49
C LEU A 185 -15.72 13.45 2.05
N ALA A 186 -16.64 14.31 2.53
CA ALA A 186 -17.94 13.87 3.02
C ALA A 186 -18.78 13.18 1.94
N ALA A 187 -18.66 13.57 0.68
CA ALA A 187 -19.31 12.91 -0.44
C ALA A 187 -18.67 11.56 -0.82
N GLY A 188 -17.40 11.34 -0.47
CA GLY A 188 -16.62 10.16 -0.90
C GLY A 188 -16.02 10.30 -2.30
N ALA A 189 -15.88 11.54 -2.82
CA ALA A 189 -15.41 11.79 -4.19
C ALA A 189 -13.97 11.30 -4.43
N HIS A 190 -13.14 11.19 -3.39
CA HIS A 190 -11.77 10.63 -3.45
C HIS A 190 -11.74 9.17 -3.90
N TYR A 191 -12.83 8.43 -3.75
CA TYR A 191 -12.88 7.01 -4.10
C TYR A 191 -12.65 6.74 -5.60
N LEU A 192 -12.85 7.76 -6.46
CA LEU A 192 -12.47 7.65 -7.87
C LEU A 192 -10.96 7.38 -8.04
N PHE A 193 -10.15 7.93 -7.14
CA PHE A 193 -8.69 7.91 -7.21
C PHE A 193 -8.06 6.93 -6.22
N MET A 194 -8.67 6.69 -5.06
CA MET A 194 -8.23 5.74 -4.04
C MET A 194 -9.37 4.79 -3.67
N PRO A 195 -9.61 3.72 -4.48
CA PRO A 195 -10.75 2.82 -4.29
C PRO A 195 -10.49 1.71 -3.26
N HIS A 196 -9.62 1.94 -2.30
CA HIS A 196 -9.28 0.98 -1.23
C HIS A 196 -9.10 1.68 0.12
N GLY A 197 -8.87 0.90 1.18
CA GLY A 197 -8.57 1.40 2.52
C GLY A 197 -7.12 1.88 2.64
N LEU A 198 -6.81 2.56 3.74
CA LEU A 198 -5.45 3.01 4.04
C LEU A 198 -4.51 1.87 4.40
N GLY A 199 -5.05 0.74 4.91
CA GLY A 199 -4.22 -0.38 5.31
C GLY A 199 -4.98 -1.41 6.15
N HIS A 200 -4.24 -2.36 6.65
CA HIS A 200 -4.72 -3.54 7.38
C HIS A 200 -3.75 -3.92 8.50
N ALA A 201 -4.15 -4.85 9.35
CA ALA A 201 -3.27 -5.46 10.34
C ALA A 201 -2.24 -6.36 9.62
N LEU A 202 -1.02 -6.36 10.12
CA LEU A 202 0.10 -7.16 9.61
C LEU A 202 0.71 -8.00 10.75
N GLY A 203 1.11 -9.23 10.46
CA GLY A 203 1.71 -10.13 11.45
C GLY A 203 2.20 -11.43 10.85
N MET A 204 1.70 -12.57 11.36
CA MET A 204 1.98 -13.89 10.79
C MET A 204 1.30 -14.11 9.44
N ASP A 205 0.23 -13.36 9.15
CA ASP A 205 -0.34 -13.26 7.82
C ASP A 205 -0.15 -11.82 7.31
N VAL A 206 -0.04 -11.63 6.00
CA VAL A 206 0.05 -10.29 5.41
C VAL A 206 -1.22 -9.48 5.71
N HIS A 207 -2.39 -10.10 5.58
CA HIS A 207 -3.65 -9.60 6.13
C HIS A 207 -3.91 -10.35 7.45
N ASP A 208 -3.31 -9.86 8.54
CA ASP A 208 -3.22 -10.61 9.78
C ASP A 208 -4.61 -10.97 10.34
N MET A 209 -4.82 -12.29 10.53
CA MET A 209 -6.04 -12.87 11.07
C MET A 209 -7.34 -12.63 10.26
N GLU A 210 -7.30 -12.03 9.08
CA GLU A 210 -8.54 -11.72 8.31
C GLU A 210 -9.36 -12.97 7.96
N GLY A 211 -8.74 -14.14 7.92
CA GLY A 211 -9.45 -15.43 7.83
C GLY A 211 -10.43 -15.69 8.98
N LEU A 212 -10.29 -15.00 10.13
CA LEU A 212 -11.23 -15.02 11.25
C LEU A 212 -12.40 -14.03 11.06
N GLY A 213 -12.42 -13.28 9.97
CA GLY A 213 -13.39 -12.25 9.63
C GLY A 213 -12.87 -10.83 9.90
N GLU A 214 -12.78 -10.02 8.84
CA GLU A 214 -12.28 -8.63 8.89
C GLU A 214 -12.91 -7.79 10.02
N ASN A 215 -14.22 -7.95 10.25
CA ASN A 215 -14.92 -7.20 11.29
C ASN A 215 -14.51 -7.62 12.70
N ASN A 216 -14.04 -8.85 12.90
CA ASN A 216 -13.55 -9.32 14.19
C ASN A 216 -12.13 -8.82 14.47
N VAL A 217 -11.34 -8.59 13.41
CA VAL A 217 -9.94 -8.19 13.51
C VAL A 217 -9.77 -6.67 13.51
N GLY A 218 -10.35 -6.00 12.53
CA GLY A 218 -10.14 -4.58 12.26
C GLY A 218 -11.13 -3.64 12.93
N TYR A 219 -12.16 -4.16 13.59
CA TYR A 219 -13.26 -3.39 14.14
C TYR A 219 -13.69 -3.91 15.51
N ASP A 220 -14.45 -3.10 16.23
CA ASP A 220 -15.03 -3.42 17.54
C ASP A 220 -16.34 -2.65 17.75
N ALA A 221 -16.93 -2.78 18.95
CA ALA A 221 -18.18 -2.11 19.29
C ALA A 221 -18.05 -0.57 19.32
N GLU A 222 -16.85 -0.06 19.60
CA GLU A 222 -16.60 1.39 19.69
C GLU A 222 -16.28 1.99 18.30
N THR A 223 -15.77 1.16 17.40
CA THR A 223 -15.42 1.56 16.03
C THR A 223 -16.06 0.59 15.03
N PRO A 224 -17.35 0.73 14.75
CA PRO A 224 -18.03 -0.11 13.76
C PRO A 224 -17.56 0.24 12.34
N ARG A 225 -17.56 -0.78 11.47
CA ARG A 225 -17.17 -0.60 10.06
C ARG A 225 -18.04 0.42 9.35
N ALA A 226 -17.45 1.35 8.64
CA ALA A 226 -18.15 2.29 7.80
C ALA A 226 -18.81 1.58 6.60
N THR A 227 -20.03 1.99 6.25
CA THR A 227 -20.78 1.44 5.11
C THR A 227 -20.71 2.32 3.88
N LYS A 228 -20.28 3.58 4.05
CA LYS A 228 -20.24 4.58 2.99
C LYS A 228 -19.12 4.30 2.00
N GLU A 229 -19.40 4.52 0.72
CA GLU A 229 -18.38 4.49 -0.34
C GLU A 229 -17.25 5.48 -0.03
N GLY A 230 -16.01 5.08 -0.31
CA GLY A 230 -14.81 5.82 0.07
C GLY A 230 -14.26 5.45 1.46
N PHE A 231 -15.07 4.84 2.33
CA PHE A 231 -14.66 4.46 3.69
C PHE A 231 -14.86 2.97 3.99
N ARG A 232 -15.82 2.32 3.32
CA ARG A 232 -16.18 0.91 3.56
C ARG A 232 -15.06 -0.10 3.22
N GLY A 233 -14.10 0.32 2.38
CA GLY A 233 -12.98 -0.52 1.95
C GLY A 233 -11.83 -0.62 2.95
N LEU A 234 -11.86 0.16 4.05
CA LEU A 234 -10.85 0.08 5.09
C LEU A 234 -10.98 -1.26 5.83
N ARG A 235 -9.87 -2.01 5.94
CA ARG A 235 -9.84 -3.32 6.59
C ARG A 235 -9.65 -3.24 8.11
N CYS A 236 -8.90 -2.24 8.57
CA CYS A 236 -8.67 -1.97 9.99
C CYS A 236 -9.07 -0.53 10.30
N GLY A 237 -10.06 -0.30 11.18
CA GLY A 237 -10.52 1.04 11.58
C GLY A 237 -10.46 1.28 13.09
N LYS A 238 -10.18 0.24 13.88
CA LYS A 238 -10.24 0.29 15.34
C LYS A 238 -9.16 1.17 15.99
N VAL A 239 -9.26 1.34 17.28
CA VAL A 239 -8.30 2.08 18.10
C VAL A 239 -6.95 1.36 18.11
N LEU A 240 -5.90 2.08 17.74
CA LEU A 240 -4.53 1.57 17.72
C LEU A 240 -3.95 1.49 19.14
N LYS A 241 -3.26 0.40 19.45
CA LYS A 241 -2.58 0.17 20.73
C LYS A 241 -1.08 -0.06 20.50
N PRO A 242 -0.21 0.33 21.45
CA PRO A 242 1.20 -0.04 21.36
C PRO A 242 1.40 -1.53 21.14
N GLY A 243 2.29 -1.90 20.22
CA GLY A 243 2.55 -3.27 19.81
C GLY A 243 1.70 -3.76 18.62
N MET A 244 0.69 -3.01 18.19
CA MET A 244 0.02 -3.30 16.91
C MET A 244 0.94 -2.95 15.74
N VAL A 245 0.83 -3.72 14.65
CA VAL A 245 1.45 -3.42 13.37
C VAL A 245 0.36 -3.32 12.31
N VAL A 246 0.40 -2.23 11.53
CA VAL A 246 -0.54 -1.96 10.43
C VAL A 246 0.24 -1.45 9.22
N THR A 247 -0.28 -1.71 8.00
CA THR A 247 0.24 -1.09 6.78
C THR A 247 -0.28 0.35 6.64
N ASP A 248 0.45 1.20 5.93
CA ASP A 248 0.07 2.57 5.54
C ASP A 248 0.34 2.72 4.04
N GLU A 249 -0.69 2.53 3.23
CA GLU A 249 -0.61 2.29 1.78
C GLU A 249 -1.46 3.27 0.94
N PRO A 250 -1.41 4.58 1.13
CA PRO A 250 -2.17 5.49 0.30
C PRO A 250 -1.74 5.37 -1.17
N GLY A 251 -2.70 5.53 -2.08
CA GLY A 251 -2.44 5.48 -3.51
C GLY A 251 -3.36 6.39 -4.32
N ILE A 252 -2.95 6.72 -5.53
CA ILE A 252 -3.75 7.45 -6.52
C ILE A 252 -3.70 6.68 -7.83
N TYR A 253 -4.86 6.28 -8.33
CA TYR A 253 -5.01 5.48 -9.54
C TYR A 253 -5.95 6.16 -10.52
N PHE A 254 -5.61 6.05 -11.80
CA PHE A 254 -6.46 6.52 -12.90
C PHE A 254 -7.00 5.30 -13.65
N ILE A 255 -8.13 4.76 -13.17
CA ILE A 255 -8.77 3.55 -13.72
C ILE A 255 -9.72 3.97 -14.85
N PRO A 256 -9.38 3.73 -16.14
CA PRO A 256 -10.14 4.26 -17.27
C PRO A 256 -11.63 3.89 -17.22
N THR A 257 -11.94 2.64 -16.96
CA THR A 257 -13.34 2.16 -16.89
C THR A 257 -14.13 2.83 -15.77
N LEU A 258 -13.52 3.03 -14.58
CA LEU A 258 -14.18 3.70 -13.46
C LEU A 258 -14.42 5.18 -13.77
N ILE A 259 -13.44 5.84 -14.41
CA ILE A 259 -13.56 7.23 -14.86
C ILE A 259 -14.73 7.36 -15.84
N ASP A 260 -14.84 6.46 -16.82
CA ASP A 260 -15.90 6.48 -17.82
C ASP A 260 -17.29 6.30 -17.20
N ILE A 261 -17.43 5.34 -16.27
CA ILE A 261 -18.69 5.08 -15.56
C ILE A 261 -19.10 6.32 -14.76
N TRP A 262 -18.21 6.85 -13.92
CA TRP A 262 -18.54 8.00 -13.07
C TRP A 262 -18.83 9.27 -13.88
N LYS A 263 -18.09 9.49 -14.99
CA LYS A 263 -18.36 10.60 -15.90
C LYS A 263 -19.73 10.48 -16.55
N ALA A 264 -20.08 9.30 -17.07
CA ALA A 264 -21.39 9.06 -17.70
C ALA A 264 -22.56 9.27 -16.73
N GLU A 265 -22.38 8.89 -15.47
CA GLU A 265 -23.36 9.11 -14.38
C GLU A 265 -23.38 10.57 -13.88
N GLY A 266 -22.39 11.39 -14.23
CA GLY A 266 -22.19 12.72 -13.66
C GLY A 266 -21.91 12.69 -12.16
N LYS A 267 -21.35 11.58 -11.65
CA LYS A 267 -21.12 11.34 -10.23
C LYS A 267 -20.06 12.30 -9.69
N HIS A 268 -20.38 13.01 -8.60
CA HIS A 268 -19.49 14.00 -7.97
C HIS A 268 -18.89 15.04 -8.93
N LYS A 269 -19.65 15.43 -9.98
CA LYS A 269 -19.20 16.41 -10.99
C LYS A 269 -18.86 17.79 -10.41
N GLU A 270 -19.41 18.10 -9.23
CA GLU A 270 -19.11 19.30 -8.45
C GLU A 270 -17.69 19.27 -7.86
N PHE A 271 -17.12 18.07 -7.63
CA PHE A 271 -15.80 17.88 -7.02
C PHE A 271 -14.76 17.35 -7.99
N ILE A 272 -15.16 16.70 -9.09
CA ILE A 272 -14.25 16.08 -10.06
C ILE A 272 -14.18 16.92 -11.34
N ASN A 273 -12.96 17.19 -11.81
CA ASN A 273 -12.71 17.82 -13.10
C ASN A 273 -12.53 16.75 -14.17
N TYR A 274 -13.62 16.18 -14.68
CA TYR A 274 -13.57 15.08 -15.64
C TYR A 274 -12.80 15.40 -16.90
N ASP A 275 -12.85 16.64 -17.41
CA ASP A 275 -12.11 17.03 -18.62
C ASP A 275 -10.60 16.87 -18.42
N LYS A 276 -10.10 17.21 -17.22
CA LYS A 276 -8.70 17.01 -16.88
C LYS A 276 -8.40 15.56 -16.51
N VAL A 277 -9.28 14.87 -15.78
CA VAL A 277 -9.09 13.47 -15.38
C VAL A 277 -8.99 12.56 -16.61
N GLU A 278 -9.74 12.81 -17.68
CA GLU A 278 -9.62 12.04 -18.93
C GLU A 278 -8.23 12.09 -19.54
N THR A 279 -7.51 13.20 -19.38
CA THR A 279 -6.13 13.29 -19.86
C THR A 279 -5.13 12.45 -19.05
N TYR A 280 -5.59 11.80 -17.97
CA TYR A 280 -4.79 10.93 -17.11
C TYR A 280 -5.11 9.43 -17.27
N LYS A 281 -5.98 9.03 -18.20
CA LYS A 281 -6.33 7.61 -18.42
C LYS A 281 -5.13 6.73 -18.80
N ASP A 282 -4.05 7.31 -19.32
CA ASP A 282 -2.79 6.66 -19.67
C ASP A 282 -1.76 6.65 -18.55
N PHE A 283 -2.08 7.26 -17.41
CA PHE A 283 -1.12 7.51 -16.32
C PHE A 283 -0.73 6.25 -15.55
N GLY A 284 -1.68 5.35 -15.31
CA GLY A 284 -1.50 4.20 -14.42
C GLY A 284 -1.90 4.49 -12.97
N GLY A 285 -1.04 4.13 -12.03
CA GLY A 285 -1.26 4.36 -10.60
C GLY A 285 0.04 4.54 -9.83
N ILE A 286 -0.07 5.12 -8.63
CA ILE A 286 1.02 5.29 -7.66
C ILE A 286 0.52 4.81 -6.30
N ARG A 287 1.29 3.94 -5.65
CA ARG A 287 1.14 3.56 -4.24
C ARG A 287 2.50 3.67 -3.55
N ILE A 288 2.47 4.15 -2.31
CA ILE A 288 3.62 4.14 -1.39
C ILE A 288 3.11 3.52 -0.10
N GLU A 289 3.78 2.48 0.36
CA GLU A 289 3.36 1.68 1.50
C GLU A 289 4.51 1.37 2.43
N ASP A 290 4.25 1.52 3.72
CA ASP A 290 5.18 1.17 4.79
C ASP A 290 4.47 0.39 5.90
N ASP A 291 5.20 -0.51 6.56
CA ASP A 291 4.76 -1.23 7.76
C ASP A 291 5.00 -0.37 9.01
N LEU A 292 3.94 -0.06 9.74
CA LEU A 292 3.97 0.81 10.91
C LEU A 292 3.78 0.02 12.21
N LEU A 293 4.79 0.00 13.07
CA LEU A 293 4.66 -0.42 14.46
C LEU A 293 4.15 0.74 15.30
N VAL A 294 3.05 0.54 15.99
CA VAL A 294 2.53 1.49 16.99
C VAL A 294 3.38 1.43 18.25
N THR A 295 3.94 2.56 18.67
CA THR A 295 4.76 2.72 19.87
C THR A 295 3.98 3.40 21.01
N ASN A 296 4.61 3.65 22.13
CA ASN A 296 3.95 4.33 23.26
C ASN A 296 3.65 5.83 22.98
N ASP A 297 4.31 6.43 21.99
CA ASP A 297 4.25 7.87 21.71
C ASP A 297 3.97 8.22 20.23
N GLY A 298 3.90 7.22 19.36
CA GLY A 298 3.64 7.41 17.93
C GLY A 298 3.65 6.12 17.14
N VAL A 299 4.28 6.16 15.97
CA VAL A 299 4.59 4.98 15.15
C VAL A 299 6.04 5.05 14.68
N ARG A 300 6.60 3.90 14.34
CA ARG A 300 7.84 3.81 13.58
C ARG A 300 7.67 2.84 12.40
N VAL A 301 8.31 3.14 11.31
CA VAL A 301 8.40 2.24 10.16
C VAL A 301 9.31 1.07 10.52
N LEU A 302 8.93 -0.15 10.17
CA LEU A 302 9.74 -1.35 10.36
C LEU A 302 10.87 -1.41 9.33
N GLY A 303 11.99 -2.02 9.75
CA GLY A 303 13.14 -2.29 8.89
C GLY A 303 13.96 -1.05 8.51
N ARG A 304 14.87 -1.28 7.56
CA ARG A 304 15.69 -0.22 6.96
C ARG A 304 14.83 0.69 6.10
N PRO A 305 15.05 2.03 6.14
CA PRO A 305 14.31 2.95 5.29
C PRO A 305 14.47 2.59 3.80
N ILE A 306 13.38 2.18 3.16
CA ILE A 306 13.33 1.97 1.71
C ILE A 306 13.18 3.35 1.05
N PRO A 307 14.01 3.69 0.02
CA PRO A 307 13.88 4.98 -0.69
C PRO A 307 12.44 5.29 -1.06
N LYS A 308 11.93 6.48 -0.70
CA LYS A 308 10.55 6.85 -0.98
C LYS A 308 10.33 8.30 -1.42
N THR A 309 11.26 9.22 -1.21
CA THR A 309 11.18 10.52 -1.88
C THR A 309 11.56 10.40 -3.35
N VAL A 310 11.05 11.29 -4.20
CA VAL A 310 11.42 11.32 -5.63
C VAL A 310 12.94 11.27 -5.79
N ALA A 311 13.68 12.10 -5.04
CA ALA A 311 15.14 12.16 -5.12
C ALA A 311 15.83 10.85 -4.71
N GLU A 312 15.37 10.20 -3.64
CA GLU A 312 15.94 8.93 -3.16
C GLU A 312 15.67 7.79 -4.14
N VAL A 313 14.43 7.69 -4.68
CA VAL A 313 14.08 6.67 -5.66
C VAL A 313 14.90 6.84 -6.93
N GLU A 314 15.01 8.05 -7.46
CA GLU A 314 15.82 8.35 -8.63
C GLU A 314 17.31 8.07 -8.40
N ALA A 315 17.84 8.39 -7.20
CA ALA A 315 19.23 8.07 -6.84
C ALA A 315 19.47 6.56 -6.80
N CYS A 316 18.55 5.79 -6.18
CA CYS A 316 18.65 4.33 -6.15
C CYS A 316 18.56 3.72 -7.57
N CYS A 317 17.67 4.22 -8.42
CA CYS A 317 17.58 3.79 -9.83
C CYS A 317 18.89 4.05 -10.61
N ALA A 318 19.66 5.08 -10.25
CA ALA A 318 20.90 5.44 -10.91
C ALA A 318 22.10 4.55 -10.53
N GLU A 319 22.03 3.82 -9.40
CA GLU A 319 23.16 2.98 -8.92
C GLU A 319 23.50 1.80 -9.84
N GLY A 320 22.64 1.44 -10.81
CA GLY A 320 22.92 0.40 -11.81
C GLY A 320 22.75 -1.04 -11.33
N ARG A 321 23.18 -2.01 -12.19
CA ARG A 321 22.94 -3.45 -12.02
C ARG A 321 24.04 -4.21 -11.25
N GLU A 322 24.86 -3.60 -10.40
CA GLU A 322 25.96 -4.31 -9.68
C GLU A 322 25.47 -5.47 -8.80
N TRP A 323 24.21 -5.46 -8.39
CA TRP A 323 23.58 -6.52 -7.60
C TRP A 323 23.52 -7.89 -8.30
N MET A 324 23.61 -7.98 -9.65
CA MET A 324 23.65 -9.26 -10.39
C MET A 324 24.93 -10.07 -10.16
N ARG A 325 25.89 -9.52 -9.47
CA ARG A 325 27.08 -10.21 -8.99
C ARG A 325 27.01 -10.38 -7.48
N ILE A 326 26.14 -11.27 -7.00
CA ILE A 326 26.27 -11.75 -5.62
C ILE A 326 27.56 -12.57 -5.59
N PRO A 327 28.63 -12.12 -4.91
CA PRO A 327 29.84 -12.90 -4.81
C PRO A 327 29.54 -14.22 -4.11
N GLY A 328 29.74 -15.34 -4.80
CA GLY A 328 29.59 -16.67 -4.23
C GLY A 328 28.30 -17.44 -4.55
N VAL A 329 27.43 -16.93 -5.43
CA VAL A 329 26.30 -17.68 -5.97
C VAL A 329 26.50 -17.87 -7.48
N ILE A 330 27.46 -18.68 -7.84
CA ILE A 330 27.60 -19.65 -8.95
C ILE A 330 28.84 -20.48 -8.60
#